data_f041838edf270546ace2c489b552301b
#
_entry.id   f041838edf270546ace2c489b552301b
#
_cell.length_a   1.000
_cell.length_b   1.000
_cell.length_c   1.000
_cell.angle_alpha   90.00
_cell.angle_beta   90.00
_cell.angle_gamma   90.00
#
_symmetry.space_group_name_H-M   'P 1'
#
loop_
_entity.id
_entity.type
_entity.pdbx_description
1 polymer ?
#
loop_
_entity_poly.entity_id
_entity_poly.type
_entity_poly.pdbx_seq_one_letter_code
_entity_poly.pdbx_strand_id
1 'polypeptide(L)'
;METNLQTKTIQAWIYAIKNNEVLFNHPLQRREGQWNAQQQAKFIRLLLKRIPLTFTYAERIKGNDSLLDGIQRFSTLRDFIADEFALASDTKSVIVKGQKKEIAGKKFSELDEPTQQTLLNEEMHVMELVDASEEDILDLFEGLNSGKSLNAKQMRTVYENKELRETVRQLAEHEFIKINTTLAQKKNATDRDIIRQSLMLICTDDKHDYTSFRKQDIDAFLLNITAEQQNKLKEVDKILSLLDKKFNETKLHIPATSIPVIIMMAKPFMNNTEKFEKYCIVISSFSDTYKNNKKYRAFGGAGTTDAKIIKKRIAYLKDLVKDI
;
A
#
# COMPACT_ATOMS: atom_id res chain seq x y z
N MET A 1 -27.03 6.86 2.81
CA MET A 1 -25.97 7.54 2.03
C MET A 1 -26.57 8.70 1.26
N GLU A 2 -25.98 9.90 1.39
CA GLU A 2 -26.28 11.06 0.54
C GLU A 2 -25.10 11.33 -0.39
N THR A 3 -25.35 11.97 -1.54
CA THR A 3 -24.29 12.27 -2.50
C THR A 3 -24.35 13.74 -2.90
N ASN A 4 -23.21 14.42 -2.85
CA ASN A 4 -23.05 15.82 -3.29
C ASN A 4 -22.03 15.89 -4.42
N LEU A 5 -22.38 16.55 -5.53
CA LEU A 5 -21.44 16.81 -6.61
C LEU A 5 -20.69 18.11 -6.32
N GLN A 6 -19.40 18.01 -6.07
CA GLN A 6 -18.51 19.17 -5.99
C GLN A 6 -17.82 19.38 -7.34
N THR A 7 -17.96 20.56 -7.91
CA THR A 7 -17.24 20.99 -9.11
C THR A 7 -16.36 22.17 -8.74
N LYS A 8 -15.04 21.98 -8.88
CA LYS A 8 -14.05 23.04 -8.61
C LYS A 8 -12.98 23.00 -9.71
N THR A 9 -12.36 24.16 -9.95
CA THR A 9 -11.18 24.21 -10.82
C THR A 9 -10.01 23.42 -10.24
N ILE A 10 -9.09 22.95 -11.10
CA ILE A 10 -7.88 22.28 -10.65
C ILE A 10 -7.11 23.13 -9.65
N GLN A 11 -7.03 24.45 -9.87
CA GLN A 11 -6.39 25.37 -8.92
C GLN A 11 -7.03 25.31 -7.53
N ALA A 12 -8.37 25.30 -7.46
CA ALA A 12 -9.09 25.22 -6.18
C ALA A 12 -8.89 23.84 -5.50
N TRP A 13 -8.87 22.76 -6.27
CA TRP A 13 -8.57 21.43 -5.72
C TRP A 13 -7.14 21.33 -5.19
N ILE A 14 -6.14 21.89 -5.88
CA ILE A 14 -4.75 21.91 -5.40
C ILE A 14 -4.64 22.73 -4.10
N TYR A 15 -5.37 23.81 -3.99
CA TYR A 15 -5.43 24.58 -2.75
C TYR A 15 -6.05 23.76 -1.61
N ALA A 16 -7.17 23.08 -1.84
CA ALA A 16 -7.81 22.19 -0.87
C ALA A 16 -6.88 21.03 -0.41
N ILE A 17 -6.11 20.46 -1.33
CA ILE A 17 -5.10 19.42 -1.00
C ILE A 17 -4.01 19.99 -0.09
N LYS A 18 -3.47 21.18 -0.40
CA LYS A 18 -2.45 21.85 0.41
C LYS A 18 -2.93 22.17 1.83
N ASN A 19 -4.21 22.46 1.98
CA ASN A 19 -4.83 22.76 3.28
C ASN A 19 -5.35 21.51 4.02
N ASN A 20 -5.07 20.30 3.53
CA ASN A 20 -5.57 19.05 4.08
C ASN A 20 -7.11 18.93 4.12
N GLU A 21 -7.82 19.68 3.27
CA GLU A 21 -9.27 19.52 3.07
C GLU A 21 -9.59 18.28 2.22
N VAL A 22 -8.65 17.88 1.35
CA VAL A 22 -8.70 16.65 0.54
C VAL A 22 -7.56 15.72 0.97
N LEU A 23 -7.92 14.53 1.42
CA LEU A 23 -7.00 13.55 1.99
C LEU A 23 -6.78 12.35 1.05
N PHE A 24 -5.55 11.87 0.99
CA PHE A 24 -5.14 10.69 0.20
C PHE A 24 -4.96 9.43 1.06
N ASN A 25 -5.67 9.39 2.19
CA ASN A 25 -5.45 8.41 3.23
C ASN A 25 -6.59 7.40 3.40
N HIS A 26 -7.55 7.35 2.49
CA HIS A 26 -8.65 6.39 2.59
C HIS A 26 -8.13 4.95 2.66
N PRO A 27 -8.58 4.11 3.63
CA PRO A 27 -8.03 2.77 3.88
C PRO A 27 -8.15 1.81 2.69
N LEU A 28 -9.19 1.94 1.87
CA LEU A 28 -9.42 1.12 0.68
C LEU A 28 -8.52 1.51 -0.50
N GLN A 29 -8.06 2.75 -0.55
CA GLN A 29 -7.30 3.27 -1.67
C GLN A 29 -5.92 2.63 -1.84
N ARG A 30 -5.51 2.55 -3.11
CA ARG A 30 -4.12 2.24 -3.47
C ARG A 30 -3.22 3.38 -3.04
N ARG A 31 -1.97 3.09 -2.75
CA ARG A 31 -0.96 4.14 -2.57
C ARG A 31 -0.80 4.98 -3.83
N GLU A 32 -0.42 6.24 -3.65
CA GLU A 32 -0.02 7.15 -4.73
C GLU A 32 1.11 6.56 -5.59
N GLY A 33 1.36 7.17 -6.75
CA GLY A 33 2.49 6.82 -7.61
C GLY A 33 2.35 5.47 -8.34
N GLN A 34 1.11 5.00 -8.58
CA GLN A 34 0.88 3.79 -9.40
C GLN A 34 1.04 4.06 -10.90
N TRP A 35 0.82 5.30 -11.34
CA TRP A 35 0.94 5.66 -12.74
C TRP A 35 2.40 5.85 -13.16
N ASN A 36 2.74 5.35 -14.33
CA ASN A 36 4.01 5.62 -14.98
C ASN A 36 3.99 6.99 -15.70
N ALA A 37 5.16 7.44 -16.18
CA ALA A 37 5.30 8.75 -16.85
C ALA A 37 4.36 8.94 -18.05
N GLN A 38 4.12 7.90 -18.86
CA GLN A 38 3.20 7.98 -20.00
C GLN A 38 1.75 8.12 -19.55
N GLN A 39 1.34 7.44 -18.48
CA GLN A 39 -0.02 7.55 -17.94
C GLN A 39 -0.26 8.94 -17.35
N GLN A 40 0.70 9.49 -16.61
CA GLN A 40 0.66 10.84 -16.05
C GLN A 40 0.58 11.89 -17.18
N ALA A 41 1.46 11.80 -18.17
CA ALA A 41 1.48 12.72 -19.32
C ALA A 41 0.19 12.64 -20.15
N LYS A 42 -0.34 11.43 -20.38
CA LYS A 42 -1.63 11.23 -21.05
C LYS A 42 -2.76 11.92 -20.32
N PHE A 43 -2.81 11.81 -18.99
CA PHE A 43 -3.84 12.43 -18.17
C PHE A 43 -3.78 13.96 -18.25
N ILE A 44 -2.59 14.58 -18.03
CA ILE A 44 -2.41 16.03 -18.17
C ILE A 44 -2.80 16.51 -19.58
N ARG A 45 -2.41 15.75 -20.61
CA ARG A 45 -2.79 16.08 -21.98
C ARG A 45 -4.30 16.01 -22.23
N LEU A 46 -5.03 15.06 -21.61
CA LEU A 46 -6.49 14.98 -21.73
C LEU A 46 -7.16 16.22 -21.13
N LEU A 47 -6.71 16.69 -19.98
CA LEU A 47 -7.20 17.91 -19.34
C LEU A 47 -6.93 19.15 -20.22
N LEU A 48 -5.72 19.30 -20.74
CA LEU A 48 -5.39 20.40 -21.65
C LEU A 48 -6.22 20.39 -22.95
N LYS A 49 -6.73 19.23 -23.35
CA LYS A 49 -7.68 19.08 -24.47
C LYS A 49 -9.14 19.25 -24.05
N ARG A 50 -9.42 19.49 -22.77
CA ARG A 50 -10.77 19.58 -22.20
C ARG A 50 -11.63 18.36 -22.53
N ILE A 51 -11.00 17.17 -22.49
CA ILE A 51 -11.74 15.92 -22.69
C ILE A 51 -12.39 15.57 -21.34
N PRO A 52 -13.73 15.41 -21.30
CA PRO A 52 -14.43 15.08 -20.07
C PRO A 52 -13.87 13.80 -19.44
N LEU A 53 -13.61 13.87 -18.14
CA LEU A 53 -13.15 12.74 -17.34
C LEU A 53 -14.31 12.19 -16.50
N THR A 54 -14.20 10.94 -16.10
CA THR A 54 -15.13 10.33 -15.16
C THR A 54 -15.03 11.00 -13.79
N PHE A 55 -16.13 10.96 -13.03
CA PHE A 55 -16.14 11.47 -11.66
C PHE A 55 -15.04 10.84 -10.82
N THR A 56 -14.59 11.59 -9.83
CA THR A 56 -13.81 11.14 -8.70
C THR A 56 -14.77 10.96 -7.53
N TYR A 57 -14.46 10.04 -6.61
CA TYR A 57 -15.30 9.77 -5.44
C TYR A 57 -14.52 10.02 -4.16
N ALA A 58 -15.17 10.64 -3.19
CA ALA A 58 -14.61 10.89 -1.86
C ALA A 58 -15.64 10.59 -0.77
N GLU A 59 -15.20 10.04 0.35
CA GLU A 59 -15.99 9.94 1.57
C GLU A 59 -15.78 11.19 2.42
N ARG A 60 -16.87 11.81 2.87
CA ARG A 60 -16.83 12.96 3.77
C ARG A 60 -16.61 12.49 5.20
N ILE A 61 -15.40 12.69 5.72
CA ILE A 61 -15.01 12.25 7.06
C ILE A 61 -14.60 13.49 7.89
N LYS A 62 -15.35 13.80 8.96
CA LYS A 62 -15.04 14.91 9.90
C LYS A 62 -14.74 16.26 9.20
N GLY A 63 -15.48 16.55 8.14
CA GLY A 63 -15.34 17.80 7.40
C GLY A 63 -14.32 17.78 6.26
N ASN A 64 -13.56 16.69 6.07
CA ASN A 64 -12.56 16.54 5.01
C ASN A 64 -13.02 15.50 3.99
N ASP A 65 -12.60 15.67 2.74
CA ASP A 65 -12.84 14.71 1.65
C ASP A 65 -11.72 13.66 1.59
N SER A 66 -12.01 12.44 2.01
CA SER A 66 -11.07 11.32 1.88
C SER A 66 -11.32 10.63 0.54
N LEU A 67 -10.38 10.72 -0.41
CA LEU A 67 -10.57 10.18 -1.76
C LEU A 67 -10.75 8.67 -1.75
N LEU A 68 -11.86 8.20 -2.30
CA LEU A 68 -12.20 6.79 -2.50
C LEU A 68 -11.80 6.30 -3.90
N ASP A 69 -11.82 7.16 -4.91
CA ASP A 69 -11.24 6.96 -6.25
C ASP A 69 -10.58 8.26 -6.70
N GLY A 70 -9.67 8.16 -7.68
CA GLY A 70 -9.02 9.31 -8.29
C GLY A 70 -7.71 9.75 -7.64
N ILE A 71 -7.19 9.03 -6.63
CA ILE A 71 -5.92 9.39 -5.98
C ILE A 71 -4.77 9.58 -6.99
N GLN A 72 -4.71 8.75 -8.04
CA GLN A 72 -3.67 8.88 -9.08
C GLN A 72 -3.84 10.16 -9.92
N ARG A 73 -5.08 10.60 -10.13
CA ARG A 73 -5.39 11.86 -10.85
C ARG A 73 -4.96 13.06 -10.03
N PHE A 74 -5.37 13.12 -8.77
CA PHE A 74 -5.06 14.25 -7.89
C PHE A 74 -3.58 14.32 -7.52
N SER A 75 -2.93 13.19 -7.23
CA SER A 75 -1.49 13.18 -6.97
C SER A 75 -0.68 13.61 -8.21
N THR A 76 -1.08 13.15 -9.42
CA THR A 76 -0.43 13.59 -10.66
C THR A 76 -0.56 15.10 -10.87
N LEU A 77 -1.73 15.70 -10.60
CA LEU A 77 -1.91 17.15 -10.70
C LEU A 77 -1.07 17.91 -9.67
N ARG A 78 -1.13 17.47 -8.41
CA ARG A 78 -0.33 18.07 -7.34
C ARG A 78 1.16 18.08 -7.69
N ASP A 79 1.67 16.92 -8.09
CA ASP A 79 3.10 16.74 -8.33
C ASP A 79 3.54 17.45 -9.61
N PHE A 80 2.71 17.48 -10.67
CA PHE A 80 3.00 18.22 -11.89
C PHE A 80 3.02 19.74 -11.66
N ILE A 81 2.02 20.29 -10.97
CA ILE A 81 1.94 21.72 -10.66
C ILE A 81 3.05 22.16 -9.69
N ALA A 82 3.56 21.23 -8.88
CA ALA A 82 4.74 21.46 -8.02
C ALA A 82 6.09 21.26 -8.74
N ASP A 83 6.10 21.03 -10.05
CA ASP A 83 7.30 20.75 -10.86
C ASP A 83 8.11 19.51 -10.43
N GLU A 84 7.45 18.53 -9.79
CA GLU A 84 8.12 17.30 -9.33
C GLU A 84 8.50 16.37 -10.49
N PHE A 85 7.83 16.49 -11.65
CA PHE A 85 8.18 15.73 -12.84
C PHE A 85 7.91 16.50 -14.14
N ALA A 86 8.59 16.10 -15.22
CA ALA A 86 8.33 16.57 -16.56
C ALA A 86 7.44 15.58 -17.33
N LEU A 87 6.62 16.08 -18.27
CA LEU A 87 5.83 15.22 -19.15
C LEU A 87 6.74 14.32 -19.98
N ALA A 88 6.28 13.11 -20.27
CA ALA A 88 7.07 12.16 -21.07
C ALA A 88 7.49 12.77 -22.43
N SER A 89 8.70 12.45 -22.87
CA SER A 89 9.30 13.01 -24.08
C SER A 89 8.57 12.68 -25.38
N ASP A 90 7.72 11.66 -25.35
CA ASP A 90 6.84 11.23 -26.48
C ASP A 90 5.41 11.82 -26.38
N THR A 91 5.19 12.76 -25.45
CA THR A 91 3.87 13.39 -25.25
C THR A 91 3.49 14.22 -26.48
N LYS A 92 2.34 13.90 -27.07
CA LYS A 92 1.86 14.65 -28.25
C LYS A 92 1.46 16.08 -27.86
N SER A 93 1.69 17.02 -28.78
CA SER A 93 1.23 18.41 -28.67
C SER A 93 -0.27 18.53 -28.41
N VAL A 94 -0.67 19.70 -27.95
CA VAL A 94 -2.07 20.09 -27.72
C VAL A 94 -2.38 21.38 -28.48
N ILE A 95 -3.67 21.65 -28.68
CA ILE A 95 -4.14 22.95 -29.19
C ILE A 95 -4.74 23.72 -28.02
N VAL A 96 -4.16 24.87 -27.69
CA VAL A 96 -4.62 25.77 -26.63
C VAL A 96 -4.91 27.14 -27.28
N LYS A 97 -6.13 27.63 -27.10
CA LYS A 97 -6.57 28.91 -27.72
C LYS A 97 -6.25 28.99 -29.24
N GLY A 98 -6.45 27.89 -29.97
CA GLY A 98 -6.23 27.81 -31.40
C GLY A 98 -4.75 27.66 -31.83
N GLN A 99 -3.81 27.62 -30.89
CA GLN A 99 -2.38 27.48 -31.19
C GLN A 99 -1.86 26.10 -30.79
N LYS A 100 -1.04 25.51 -31.63
CA LYS A 100 -0.34 24.25 -31.32
C LYS A 100 0.74 24.51 -30.30
N LYS A 101 0.72 23.77 -29.21
CA LYS A 101 1.69 23.86 -28.10
C LYS A 101 2.41 22.53 -27.94
N GLU A 102 3.73 22.58 -27.98
CA GLU A 102 4.58 21.43 -27.66
C GLU A 102 4.78 21.38 -26.15
N ILE A 103 4.39 20.24 -25.57
CA ILE A 103 4.39 20.03 -24.10
C ILE A 103 5.30 18.87 -23.70
N ALA A 104 5.85 18.11 -24.64
CA ALA A 104 6.74 16.97 -24.39
C ALA A 104 7.98 17.40 -23.60
N GLY A 105 8.34 16.62 -22.57
CA GLY A 105 9.53 16.86 -21.75
C GLY A 105 9.47 18.08 -20.85
N LYS A 106 8.33 18.81 -20.82
CA LYS A 106 8.20 20.04 -20.03
C LYS A 106 7.63 19.78 -18.66
N LYS A 107 8.12 20.53 -17.68
CA LYS A 107 7.50 20.74 -16.38
C LYS A 107 6.38 21.74 -16.46
N PHE A 108 5.57 21.89 -15.44
CA PHE A 108 4.46 22.85 -15.41
C PHE A 108 4.95 24.30 -15.60
N SER A 109 6.00 24.70 -14.87
CA SER A 109 6.59 26.06 -14.98
C SER A 109 7.18 26.37 -16.35
N GLU A 110 7.52 25.37 -17.15
CA GLU A 110 8.08 25.51 -18.50
C GLU A 110 7.01 25.61 -19.61
N LEU A 111 5.74 25.40 -19.23
CA LEU A 111 4.62 25.66 -20.14
C LEU A 111 4.39 27.18 -20.26
N ASP A 112 3.92 27.62 -21.42
CA ASP A 112 3.50 29.00 -21.56
C ASP A 112 2.27 29.34 -20.69
N GLU A 113 2.14 30.59 -20.29
CA GLU A 113 1.07 31.06 -19.41
C GLU A 113 -0.34 30.66 -19.90
N PRO A 114 -0.70 30.79 -21.21
CA PRO A 114 -2.01 30.33 -21.66
C PRO A 114 -2.25 28.84 -21.46
N THR A 115 -1.21 28.02 -21.56
CA THR A 115 -1.32 26.56 -21.32
C THR A 115 -1.44 26.23 -19.85
N GLN A 116 -0.65 26.91 -18.98
CA GLN A 116 -0.80 26.79 -17.51
C GLN A 116 -2.20 27.19 -17.07
N GLN A 117 -2.70 28.33 -17.50
CA GLN A 117 -4.04 28.81 -17.15
C GLN A 117 -5.15 27.89 -17.67
N THR A 118 -4.97 27.28 -18.85
CA THR A 118 -5.93 26.30 -19.35
C THR A 118 -6.01 25.08 -18.44
N LEU A 119 -4.88 24.60 -17.92
CA LEU A 119 -4.88 23.48 -16.96
C LEU A 119 -5.49 23.90 -15.61
N LEU A 120 -5.06 25.02 -15.06
CA LEU A 120 -5.51 25.47 -13.73
C LEU A 120 -7.00 25.76 -13.65
N ASN A 121 -7.59 26.28 -14.76
CA ASN A 121 -9.01 26.61 -14.84
C ASN A 121 -9.88 25.44 -15.33
N GLU A 122 -9.30 24.29 -15.66
CA GLU A 122 -10.10 23.11 -16.00
C GLU A 122 -10.82 22.58 -14.75
N GLU A 123 -12.06 22.13 -14.91
CA GLU A 123 -12.88 21.63 -13.82
C GLU A 123 -12.70 20.14 -13.60
N MET A 124 -12.67 19.76 -12.35
CA MET A 124 -12.76 18.36 -11.93
C MET A 124 -13.96 18.16 -11.00
N HIS A 125 -14.63 17.04 -11.19
CA HIS A 125 -15.86 16.70 -10.48
C HIS A 125 -15.56 15.61 -9.45
N VAL A 126 -15.92 15.88 -8.20
CA VAL A 126 -15.85 14.93 -7.09
C VAL A 126 -17.25 14.64 -6.59
N MET A 127 -17.65 13.38 -6.62
CA MET A 127 -18.87 12.91 -5.97
C MET A 127 -18.55 12.62 -4.51
N GLU A 128 -18.99 13.48 -3.63
CA GLU A 128 -18.86 13.36 -2.20
C GLU A 128 -19.94 12.42 -1.66
N LEU A 129 -19.55 11.45 -0.85
CA LEU A 129 -20.44 10.54 -0.13
C LEU A 129 -20.53 11.02 1.32
N VAL A 130 -21.75 11.33 1.75
CA VAL A 130 -22.05 11.82 3.09
C VAL A 130 -22.85 10.77 3.83
N ASP A 131 -22.46 10.47 5.07
CA ASP A 131 -23.12 9.47 5.93
C ASP A 131 -23.31 8.10 5.23
N ALA A 132 -22.30 7.69 4.47
CA ALA A 132 -22.27 6.39 3.84
C ALA A 132 -21.96 5.29 4.85
N SER A 133 -22.68 4.16 4.77
CA SER A 133 -22.34 2.97 5.52
C SER A 133 -21.05 2.34 4.98
N GLU A 134 -20.38 1.51 5.81
CA GLU A 134 -19.21 0.77 5.34
C GLU A 134 -19.55 -0.16 4.15
N GLU A 135 -20.75 -0.74 4.14
CA GLU A 135 -21.27 -1.57 3.06
C GLU A 135 -21.40 -0.77 1.75
N ASP A 136 -22.02 0.41 1.78
CA ASP A 136 -22.14 1.30 0.62
C ASP A 136 -20.78 1.68 0.04
N ILE A 137 -19.80 1.97 0.92
CA ILE A 137 -18.44 2.32 0.52
C ILE A 137 -17.73 1.12 -0.15
N LEU A 138 -17.89 -0.08 0.39
CA LEU A 138 -17.30 -1.29 -0.16
C LEU A 138 -17.92 -1.64 -1.53
N ASP A 139 -19.24 -1.60 -1.64
CA ASP A 139 -19.97 -1.86 -2.89
C ASP A 139 -19.56 -0.89 -3.99
N LEU A 140 -19.49 0.41 -3.67
CA LEU A 140 -19.01 1.41 -4.62
C LEU A 140 -17.56 1.14 -5.03
N PHE A 141 -16.68 0.84 -4.07
CA PHE A 141 -15.28 0.58 -4.35
C PHE A 141 -15.08 -0.65 -5.24
N GLU A 142 -15.83 -1.73 -5.03
CA GLU A 142 -15.83 -2.91 -5.90
C GLU A 142 -16.35 -2.57 -7.30
N GLY A 143 -17.45 -1.81 -7.38
CA GLY A 143 -18.03 -1.33 -8.65
C GLY A 143 -17.03 -0.50 -9.48
N LEU A 144 -16.35 0.46 -8.87
CA LEU A 144 -15.35 1.30 -9.52
C LEU A 144 -14.12 0.50 -10.02
N ASN A 145 -13.77 -0.59 -9.34
CA ASN A 145 -12.64 -1.43 -9.71
C ASN A 145 -12.99 -2.62 -10.63
N SER A 146 -14.26 -2.82 -10.98
CA SER A 146 -14.73 -3.91 -11.84
C SER A 146 -14.07 -3.93 -13.23
N GLY A 147 -13.66 -2.76 -13.75
CA GLY A 147 -12.98 -2.62 -15.05
C GLY A 147 -11.44 -2.69 -15.00
N LYS A 148 -10.83 -2.61 -13.83
CA LYS A 148 -9.36 -2.69 -13.64
C LYS A 148 -9.07 -3.37 -12.31
N SER A 149 -9.04 -4.69 -12.32
CA SER A 149 -8.93 -5.51 -11.12
C SER A 149 -7.76 -5.09 -10.23
N LEU A 150 -8.06 -4.93 -8.93
CA LEU A 150 -7.05 -4.92 -7.89
C LEU A 150 -6.29 -6.24 -7.91
N ASN A 151 -5.00 -6.22 -7.61
CA ASN A 151 -4.31 -7.48 -7.36
C ASN A 151 -4.84 -8.13 -6.05
N ALA A 152 -4.61 -9.43 -5.89
CA ALA A 152 -5.13 -10.19 -4.76
C ALA A 152 -4.80 -9.56 -3.38
N LYS A 153 -3.61 -8.96 -3.23
CA LYS A 153 -3.18 -8.33 -1.96
C LYS A 153 -3.89 -7.01 -1.68
N GLN A 154 -4.22 -6.27 -2.74
CA GLN A 154 -4.99 -5.02 -2.65
C GLN A 154 -6.46 -5.32 -2.36
N MET A 155 -7.03 -6.39 -2.97
CA MET A 155 -8.40 -6.83 -2.69
C MET A 155 -8.64 -7.26 -1.24
N ARG A 156 -7.62 -7.74 -0.54
CA ARG A 156 -7.75 -8.18 0.86
C ARG A 156 -8.23 -7.09 1.81
N THR A 157 -8.01 -5.83 1.49
CA THR A 157 -8.57 -4.71 2.27
C THR A 157 -10.09 -4.68 2.29
N VAL A 158 -10.75 -5.29 1.31
CA VAL A 158 -12.21 -5.42 1.26
C VAL A 158 -12.71 -6.50 2.24
N TYR A 159 -11.93 -7.56 2.45
CA TYR A 159 -12.29 -8.67 3.36
C TYR A 159 -12.05 -8.34 4.84
N GLU A 160 -11.35 -7.25 5.14
CA GLU A 160 -11.04 -6.78 6.48
C GLU A 160 -12.13 -5.85 6.99
N ASN A 161 -12.57 -6.02 8.25
CA ASN A 161 -13.36 -5.00 8.90
C ASN A 161 -12.53 -3.70 9.09
N LYS A 162 -13.18 -2.59 9.39
CA LYS A 162 -12.54 -1.26 9.49
C LYS A 162 -11.36 -1.26 10.47
N GLU A 163 -11.54 -1.81 11.67
CA GLU A 163 -10.50 -1.85 12.71
C GLU A 163 -9.27 -2.66 12.27
N LEU A 164 -9.49 -3.85 11.72
CA LEU A 164 -8.42 -4.71 11.21
C LEU A 164 -7.63 -4.02 10.09
N ARG A 165 -8.33 -3.39 9.15
CA ARG A 165 -7.76 -2.67 8.03
C ARG A 165 -6.87 -1.51 8.45
N GLU A 166 -7.35 -0.70 9.40
CA GLU A 166 -6.60 0.43 9.96
C GLU A 166 -5.36 -0.07 10.72
N THR A 167 -5.50 -1.09 11.55
CA THR A 167 -4.39 -1.67 12.31
C THR A 167 -3.34 -2.28 11.40
N VAL A 168 -3.73 -3.08 10.40
CA VAL A 168 -2.79 -3.65 9.41
C VAL A 168 -2.03 -2.54 8.67
N ARG A 169 -2.71 -1.44 8.34
CA ARG A 169 -2.08 -0.29 7.71
C ARG A 169 -1.06 0.38 8.62
N GLN A 170 -1.41 0.63 9.87
CA GLN A 170 -0.51 1.23 10.86
C GLN A 170 0.73 0.36 11.10
N LEU A 171 0.55 -0.95 11.29
CA LEU A 171 1.66 -1.88 11.51
C LEU A 171 2.59 -2.01 10.29
N ALA A 172 2.08 -1.82 9.08
CA ALA A 172 2.91 -1.79 7.88
C ALA A 172 3.84 -0.54 7.80
N GLU A 173 3.60 0.48 8.66
CA GLU A 173 4.44 1.68 8.76
C GLU A 173 5.64 1.51 9.73
N HIS A 174 5.78 0.39 10.42
CA HIS A 174 6.97 0.09 11.22
C HIS A 174 8.24 0.14 10.35
N GLU A 175 9.33 0.69 10.91
CA GLU A 175 10.57 0.88 10.17
C GLU A 175 11.15 -0.44 9.67
N PHE A 176 11.08 -1.49 10.50
CA PHE A 176 11.48 -2.84 10.10
C PHE A 176 10.76 -3.33 8.83
N ILE A 177 9.47 -3.05 8.68
CA ILE A 177 8.70 -3.40 7.47
C ILE A 177 9.12 -2.51 6.29
N LYS A 178 9.29 -1.20 6.53
CA LYS A 178 9.67 -0.24 5.49
C LYS A 178 11.02 -0.54 4.86
N ILE A 179 12.02 -0.86 5.67
CA ILE A 179 13.39 -1.17 5.21
C ILE A 179 13.41 -2.50 4.45
N ASN A 180 12.64 -3.48 4.90
CA ASN A 180 12.62 -4.82 4.32
C ASN A 180 11.66 -5.00 3.14
N THR A 181 11.00 -3.92 2.68
CA THR A 181 10.14 -3.92 1.50
C THR A 181 10.55 -2.87 0.49
N THR A 182 10.58 -3.24 -0.80
CA THR A 182 10.89 -2.32 -1.90
C THR A 182 9.66 -1.45 -2.24
N LEU A 183 9.89 -0.32 -2.93
CA LEU A 183 8.78 0.51 -3.43
C LEU A 183 7.78 -0.27 -4.29
N ALA A 184 8.27 -1.16 -5.16
CA ALA A 184 7.40 -2.03 -5.97
C ALA A 184 6.57 -2.99 -5.12
N GLN A 185 7.15 -3.54 -4.05
CA GLN A 185 6.43 -4.41 -3.11
C GLN A 185 5.37 -3.63 -2.33
N LYS A 186 5.66 -2.39 -1.89
CA LYS A 186 4.69 -1.51 -1.22
C LYS A 186 3.54 -1.12 -2.15
N LYS A 187 3.83 -0.78 -3.41
CA LYS A 187 2.79 -0.53 -4.43
C LYS A 187 1.84 -1.72 -4.61
N ASN A 188 2.36 -2.93 -4.48
CA ASN A 188 1.59 -4.18 -4.57
C ASN A 188 1.00 -4.64 -3.23
N ALA A 189 1.03 -3.81 -2.17
CA ALA A 189 0.55 -4.13 -0.83
C ALA A 189 1.22 -5.35 -0.17
N THR A 190 2.48 -5.65 -0.53
CA THR A 190 3.25 -6.76 0.07
C THR A 190 3.59 -6.49 1.53
N ASP A 191 3.82 -5.26 1.92
CA ASP A 191 4.03 -4.81 3.29
C ASP A 191 2.83 -5.13 4.20
N ARG A 192 1.62 -4.83 3.75
CA ARG A 192 0.37 -5.19 4.47
C ARG A 192 0.18 -6.71 4.53
N ASP A 193 0.53 -7.41 3.47
CA ASP A 193 0.47 -8.88 3.45
C ASP A 193 1.44 -9.53 4.43
N ILE A 194 2.62 -8.95 4.65
CA ILE A 194 3.55 -9.41 5.69
C ILE A 194 2.86 -9.36 7.07
N ILE A 195 2.13 -8.30 7.39
CA ILE A 195 1.40 -8.19 8.66
C ILE A 195 0.32 -9.26 8.76
N ARG A 196 -0.50 -9.44 7.70
CA ARG A 196 -1.56 -10.48 7.65
C ARG A 196 -0.99 -11.87 7.86
N GLN A 197 0.08 -12.19 7.14
CA GLN A 197 0.76 -13.49 7.23
C GLN A 197 1.42 -13.71 8.59
N SER A 198 1.96 -12.66 9.22
CA SER A 198 2.49 -12.72 10.59
C SER A 198 1.38 -13.02 11.60
N LEU A 199 0.22 -12.37 11.46
CA LEU A 199 -0.95 -12.63 12.27
C LEU A 199 -1.42 -14.10 12.13
N MET A 200 -1.53 -14.58 10.89
CA MET A 200 -1.89 -15.98 10.61
C MET A 200 -0.97 -16.96 11.33
N LEU A 201 0.34 -16.78 11.23
CA LEU A 201 1.32 -17.64 11.91
C LEU A 201 1.21 -17.57 13.43
N ILE A 202 0.97 -16.38 14.00
CA ILE A 202 0.79 -16.19 15.44
C ILE A 202 -0.52 -16.81 15.94
N CYS A 203 -1.53 -16.91 15.06
CA CYS A 203 -2.80 -17.57 15.34
C CYS A 203 -2.78 -19.08 15.13
N THR A 204 -1.73 -19.64 14.54
CA THR A 204 -1.59 -21.10 14.38
C THR A 204 -1.42 -21.76 15.74
N ASP A 205 -2.23 -22.79 16.00
CA ASP A 205 -2.24 -23.61 17.21
C ASP A 205 -2.45 -25.09 16.87
N ASP A 206 -2.68 -25.95 17.86
CA ASP A 206 -2.90 -27.39 17.65
C ASP A 206 -4.21 -27.72 16.90
N LYS A 207 -5.16 -26.77 16.89
CA LYS A 207 -6.47 -26.94 16.25
C LYS A 207 -6.54 -26.28 14.87
N HIS A 208 -5.76 -25.22 14.66
CA HIS A 208 -5.85 -24.37 13.47
C HIS A 208 -4.48 -24.17 12.85
N ASP A 209 -4.34 -24.60 11.60
CA ASP A 209 -3.11 -24.46 10.81
C ASP A 209 -3.25 -23.33 9.78
N TYR A 210 -2.67 -22.18 10.04
CA TYR A 210 -2.64 -21.02 9.17
C TYR A 210 -1.27 -20.82 8.48
N THR A 211 -0.52 -21.90 8.26
CA THR A 211 0.83 -21.81 7.65
C THR A 211 0.82 -21.69 6.12
N SER A 212 -0.34 -21.71 5.44
CA SER A 212 -0.42 -21.49 4.00
C SER A 212 -0.62 -20.02 3.68
N PHE A 213 0.22 -19.48 2.79
CA PHE A 213 0.11 -18.11 2.27
C PHE A 213 -0.46 -18.05 0.85
N ARG A 214 -1.14 -19.09 0.39
CA ARG A 214 -1.90 -19.08 -0.86
C ARG A 214 -3.02 -18.05 -0.78
N LYS A 215 -3.38 -17.48 -1.93
CA LYS A 215 -4.42 -16.45 -1.98
C LYS A 215 -5.68 -16.86 -1.22
N GLN A 216 -6.23 -18.03 -1.55
CA GLN A 216 -7.47 -18.53 -0.97
C GLN A 216 -7.41 -18.72 0.55
N ASP A 217 -6.25 -19.12 1.09
CA ASP A 217 -6.11 -19.42 2.51
C ASP A 217 -5.99 -18.13 3.34
N ILE A 218 -5.31 -17.10 2.82
CA ILE A 218 -5.27 -15.77 3.44
C ILE A 218 -6.66 -15.12 3.36
N ASP A 219 -7.33 -15.18 2.21
CA ASP A 219 -8.65 -14.59 2.01
C ASP A 219 -9.68 -15.26 2.95
N ALA A 220 -9.66 -16.59 3.07
CA ALA A 220 -10.52 -17.33 4.00
C ALA A 220 -10.24 -17.00 5.47
N PHE A 221 -8.96 -16.81 5.87
CA PHE A 221 -8.61 -16.38 7.22
C PHE A 221 -9.19 -14.99 7.54
N LEU A 222 -9.05 -14.03 6.63
CA LEU A 222 -9.53 -12.66 6.82
C LEU A 222 -11.05 -12.57 6.91
N LEU A 223 -11.76 -13.34 6.08
CA LEU A 223 -13.23 -13.39 6.09
C LEU A 223 -13.81 -14.02 7.37
N ASN A 224 -13.05 -14.89 8.03
CA ASN A 224 -13.51 -15.64 9.21
C ASN A 224 -12.74 -15.28 10.49
N ILE A 225 -11.97 -14.19 10.49
CA ILE A 225 -11.16 -13.79 11.63
C ILE A 225 -12.02 -13.47 12.84
N THR A 226 -11.69 -14.05 13.99
CA THR A 226 -12.36 -13.76 15.26
C THR A 226 -11.75 -12.53 15.95
N ALA A 227 -12.50 -11.90 16.86
CA ALA A 227 -12.00 -10.80 17.66
C ALA A 227 -10.77 -11.19 18.50
N GLU A 228 -10.71 -12.42 19.00
CA GLU A 228 -9.54 -12.94 19.72
C GLU A 228 -8.29 -13.01 18.83
N GLN A 229 -8.45 -13.54 17.60
CA GLN A 229 -7.36 -13.59 16.64
C GLN A 229 -6.91 -12.19 16.23
N GLN A 230 -7.85 -11.25 15.99
CA GLN A 230 -7.54 -9.87 15.69
C GLN A 230 -6.76 -9.18 16.82
N ASN A 231 -7.08 -9.44 18.08
CA ASN A 231 -6.36 -8.92 19.25
C ASN A 231 -4.88 -9.34 19.27
N LYS A 232 -4.50 -10.45 18.63
CA LYS A 232 -3.08 -10.88 18.52
C LYS A 232 -2.23 -9.92 17.67
N LEU A 233 -2.83 -8.96 16.96
CA LEU A 233 -2.08 -7.86 16.31
C LEU A 233 -1.29 -7.02 17.35
N LYS A 234 -1.73 -6.95 18.61
CA LYS A 234 -0.96 -6.30 19.68
C LYS A 234 0.38 -7.01 19.93
N GLU A 235 0.43 -8.33 19.75
CA GLU A 235 1.67 -9.09 19.85
C GLU A 235 2.58 -8.79 18.65
N VAL A 236 1.99 -8.69 17.42
CA VAL A 236 2.71 -8.30 16.23
C VAL A 236 3.33 -6.91 16.38
N ASP A 237 2.55 -5.94 16.87
CA ASP A 237 3.00 -4.56 17.15
C ASP A 237 4.17 -4.51 18.13
N LYS A 238 4.04 -5.22 19.26
CA LYS A 238 5.11 -5.32 20.25
C LYS A 238 6.39 -5.90 19.67
N ILE A 239 6.28 -6.98 18.90
CA ILE A 239 7.44 -7.60 18.23
C ILE A 239 8.07 -6.62 17.22
N LEU A 240 7.26 -5.96 16.40
CA LEU A 240 7.75 -4.99 15.42
C LEU A 240 8.45 -3.81 16.10
N SER A 241 7.89 -3.28 17.19
CA SER A 241 8.51 -2.21 17.97
C SER A 241 9.88 -2.62 18.56
N LEU A 242 10.06 -3.88 18.91
CA LEU A 242 11.35 -4.41 19.35
C LEU A 242 12.33 -4.61 18.19
N LEU A 243 11.84 -5.08 17.04
CA LEU A 243 12.64 -5.24 15.82
C LEU A 243 13.08 -3.88 15.27
N ASP A 244 12.23 -2.85 15.31
CA ASP A 244 12.57 -1.48 14.91
C ASP A 244 13.80 -0.97 15.69
N LYS A 245 13.84 -1.18 17.00
CA LYS A 245 14.97 -0.77 17.85
C LYS A 245 16.28 -1.46 17.49
N LYS A 246 16.23 -2.69 16.99
CA LYS A 246 17.43 -3.51 16.72
C LYS A 246 17.89 -3.43 15.27
N PHE A 247 16.95 -3.25 14.32
CA PHE A 247 17.22 -3.22 12.89
C PHE A 247 16.95 -1.84 12.28
N ASN A 248 17.06 -0.78 13.07
CA ASN A 248 16.66 0.60 12.74
C ASN A 248 17.04 1.05 11.31
N GLU A 249 18.27 0.74 10.86
CA GLU A 249 18.75 1.08 9.51
C GLU A 249 19.25 -0.17 8.75
N THR A 250 19.09 -1.34 9.32
CA THR A 250 19.67 -2.57 8.79
C THR A 250 18.63 -3.37 8.00
N LYS A 251 18.81 -3.40 6.69
CA LYS A 251 17.99 -4.25 5.81
C LYS A 251 18.45 -5.70 5.89
N LEU A 252 17.51 -6.61 6.08
CA LEU A 252 17.77 -8.04 5.99
C LEU A 252 17.89 -8.48 4.51
N HIS A 253 18.92 -9.24 4.19
CA HIS A 253 19.20 -9.75 2.84
C HIS A 253 18.43 -11.05 2.54
N ILE A 254 17.16 -11.13 2.90
CA ILE A 254 16.29 -12.29 2.77
C ILE A 254 15.02 -11.94 1.97
N PRO A 255 14.32 -12.94 1.39
CA PRO A 255 13.04 -12.70 0.70
C PRO A 255 11.96 -12.16 1.64
N ALA A 256 11.13 -11.26 1.14
CA ALA A 256 9.99 -10.72 1.89
C ALA A 256 9.05 -11.81 2.43
N THR A 257 8.95 -12.95 1.74
CA THR A 257 8.17 -14.13 2.18
C THR A 257 8.73 -14.82 3.44
N SER A 258 9.94 -14.48 3.89
CA SER A 258 10.52 -14.98 5.13
C SER A 258 10.27 -14.05 6.31
N ILE A 259 9.93 -12.79 6.08
CA ILE A 259 9.70 -11.78 7.13
C ILE A 259 8.57 -12.19 8.08
N PRO A 260 7.40 -12.72 7.63
CA PRO A 260 6.35 -13.18 8.55
C PRO A 260 6.83 -14.28 9.50
N VAL A 261 7.69 -15.18 9.02
CA VAL A 261 8.24 -16.27 9.85
C VAL A 261 9.19 -15.71 10.91
N ILE A 262 10.03 -14.72 10.57
CA ILE A 262 10.91 -14.05 11.53
C ILE A 262 10.09 -13.34 12.60
N ILE A 263 9.04 -12.61 12.22
CA ILE A 263 8.17 -11.93 13.19
C ILE A 263 7.54 -12.95 14.16
N MET A 264 6.98 -14.04 13.65
CA MET A 264 6.39 -15.08 14.47
C MET A 264 7.42 -15.76 15.39
N MET A 265 8.63 -16.06 14.88
CA MET A 265 9.70 -16.69 15.66
C MET A 265 10.27 -15.81 16.76
N ALA A 266 10.07 -14.49 16.71
CA ALA A 266 10.44 -13.56 17.77
C ALA A 266 9.52 -13.63 19.01
N LYS A 267 8.29 -14.16 18.84
CA LYS A 267 7.26 -14.21 19.90
C LYS A 267 7.75 -14.84 21.23
N PRO A 268 8.44 -15.99 21.27
CA PRO A 268 8.91 -16.59 22.53
C PRO A 268 9.88 -15.70 23.31
N PHE A 269 10.56 -14.78 22.64
CA PHE A 269 11.62 -13.95 23.20
C PHE A 269 11.17 -12.51 23.55
N MET A 270 9.99 -12.06 23.10
CA MET A 270 9.54 -10.67 23.18
C MET A 270 9.37 -10.12 24.60
N ASN A 271 9.37 -10.96 25.64
CA ASN A 271 9.24 -10.58 27.03
C ASN A 271 10.56 -10.66 27.82
N ASN A 272 11.67 -11.04 27.16
CA ASN A 272 12.99 -11.13 27.77
C ASN A 272 14.00 -10.41 26.88
N THR A 273 14.50 -9.27 27.33
CA THR A 273 15.39 -8.39 26.52
C THR A 273 16.67 -9.11 26.10
N GLU A 274 17.31 -9.85 26.98
CA GLU A 274 18.56 -10.56 26.68
C GLU A 274 18.35 -11.64 25.62
N LYS A 275 17.29 -12.45 25.77
CA LYS A 275 16.93 -13.47 24.78
C LYS A 275 16.53 -12.88 23.45
N PHE A 276 15.81 -11.74 23.47
CA PHE A 276 15.45 -11.05 22.25
C PHE A 276 16.68 -10.48 21.52
N GLU A 277 17.67 -9.98 22.25
CA GLU A 277 18.93 -9.54 21.66
C GLU A 277 19.70 -10.69 21.00
N LYS A 278 19.81 -11.84 21.69
CA LYS A 278 20.40 -13.05 21.11
C LYS A 278 19.66 -13.50 19.85
N TYR A 279 18.32 -13.46 19.86
CA TYR A 279 17.51 -13.72 18.69
C TYR A 279 17.86 -12.80 17.51
N CYS A 280 17.95 -11.49 17.73
CA CYS A 280 18.29 -10.52 16.70
C CYS A 280 19.70 -10.76 16.13
N ILE A 281 20.68 -11.13 16.95
CA ILE A 281 22.03 -11.49 16.51
C ILE A 281 22.00 -12.70 15.58
N VAL A 282 21.26 -13.75 15.96
CA VAL A 282 21.10 -14.97 15.12
C VAL A 282 20.44 -14.63 13.79
N ILE A 283 19.38 -13.80 13.79
CA ILE A 283 18.68 -13.38 12.56
C ILE A 283 19.57 -12.52 11.67
N SER A 284 20.38 -11.61 12.24
CA SER A 284 21.35 -10.82 11.47
C SER A 284 22.39 -11.73 10.79
N SER A 285 23.01 -12.63 11.53
CA SER A 285 23.98 -13.60 11.00
C SER A 285 23.37 -14.49 9.91
N PHE A 286 22.13 -14.94 10.12
CA PHE A 286 21.38 -15.69 9.10
C PHE A 286 21.16 -14.86 7.83
N SER A 287 20.78 -13.58 7.98
CA SER A 287 20.59 -12.66 6.87
C SER A 287 21.88 -12.46 6.05
N ASP A 288 23.01 -12.23 6.73
CA ASP A 288 24.32 -11.99 6.10
C ASP A 288 24.79 -13.23 5.30
N THR A 289 24.51 -14.41 5.82
CA THR A 289 24.89 -15.69 5.20
C THR A 289 23.86 -16.23 4.20
N TYR A 290 22.70 -15.60 4.06
CA TYR A 290 21.57 -16.08 3.24
C TYR A 290 21.97 -16.42 1.80
N LYS A 291 22.79 -15.58 1.14
CA LYS A 291 23.21 -15.80 -0.27
C LYS A 291 23.91 -17.15 -0.46
N ASN A 292 24.65 -17.61 0.54
CA ASN A 292 25.41 -18.85 0.53
C ASN A 292 24.64 -20.03 1.15
N ASN A 293 23.48 -19.78 1.74
CA ASN A 293 22.67 -20.78 2.43
C ASN A 293 21.84 -21.61 1.44
N LYS A 294 22.46 -22.60 0.81
CA LYS A 294 21.81 -23.48 -0.17
C LYS A 294 20.57 -24.18 0.39
N LYS A 295 20.60 -24.61 1.67
CA LYS A 295 19.49 -25.33 2.32
C LYS A 295 18.25 -24.45 2.43
N TYR A 296 18.39 -23.22 2.91
CA TYR A 296 17.24 -22.31 3.05
C TYR A 296 16.79 -21.77 1.68
N ARG A 297 17.71 -21.48 0.79
CA ARG A 297 17.40 -21.02 -0.59
C ARG A 297 16.60 -22.05 -1.39
N ALA A 298 16.74 -23.34 -1.09
CA ALA A 298 15.91 -24.39 -1.69
C ALA A 298 14.41 -24.26 -1.33
N PHE A 299 14.05 -23.47 -0.31
CA PHE A 299 12.67 -23.11 -0.01
C PHE A 299 12.16 -21.91 -0.84
N GLY A 300 12.95 -21.38 -1.76
CA GLY A 300 12.58 -20.40 -2.77
C GLY A 300 12.09 -21.07 -4.05
N GLY A 301 11.63 -20.29 -5.04
CA GLY A 301 11.15 -20.80 -6.33
C GLY A 301 9.64 -21.02 -6.36
N ALA A 302 9.17 -22.03 -7.10
CA ALA A 302 7.74 -22.33 -7.21
C ALA A 302 7.16 -22.80 -5.87
N GLY A 303 5.92 -22.42 -5.57
CA GLY A 303 5.20 -22.86 -4.37
C GLY A 303 5.69 -22.22 -3.05
N THR A 304 6.37 -21.08 -3.09
CA THR A 304 6.91 -20.40 -1.89
C THR A 304 5.85 -20.01 -0.86
N THR A 305 4.58 -20.02 -1.25
CA THR A 305 3.41 -19.73 -0.40
C THR A 305 2.73 -20.97 0.16
N ASP A 306 3.17 -22.15 -0.24
CA ASP A 306 2.55 -23.41 0.19
C ASP A 306 2.88 -23.73 1.65
N ALA A 307 1.91 -24.27 2.38
CA ALA A 307 2.06 -24.65 3.79
C ALA A 307 3.30 -25.51 4.04
N LYS A 308 3.58 -26.48 3.16
CA LYS A 308 4.77 -27.34 3.25
C LYS A 308 6.09 -26.56 3.24
N ILE A 309 6.16 -25.51 2.43
CA ILE A 309 7.36 -24.67 2.32
C ILE A 309 7.47 -23.72 3.53
N ILE A 310 6.35 -23.13 3.97
CA ILE A 310 6.34 -22.27 5.16
C ILE A 310 6.74 -23.08 6.40
N LYS A 311 6.20 -24.30 6.58
CA LYS A 311 6.61 -25.22 7.68
C LYS A 311 8.11 -25.55 7.65
N LYS A 312 8.70 -25.76 6.48
CA LYS A 312 10.15 -25.95 6.35
C LYS A 312 10.96 -24.74 6.78
N ARG A 313 10.50 -23.51 6.42
CA ARG A 313 11.14 -22.27 6.87
C ARG A 313 11.03 -22.10 8.38
N ILE A 314 9.86 -22.40 8.96
CA ILE A 314 9.64 -22.38 10.42
C ILE A 314 10.58 -23.36 11.10
N ALA A 315 10.62 -24.60 10.65
CA ALA A 315 11.49 -25.66 11.23
C ALA A 315 12.97 -25.27 11.17
N TYR A 316 13.41 -24.70 10.03
CA TYR A 316 14.78 -24.24 9.86
C TYR A 316 15.13 -23.09 10.83
N LEU A 317 14.29 -22.08 10.94
CA LEU A 317 14.53 -20.96 11.86
C LEU A 317 14.41 -21.38 13.31
N LYS A 318 13.49 -22.30 13.63
CA LYS A 318 13.38 -22.88 14.98
C LYS A 318 14.67 -23.61 15.39
N ASP A 319 15.30 -24.34 14.47
CA ASP A 319 16.60 -25.00 14.75
C ASP A 319 17.72 -23.97 14.96
N LEU A 320 17.72 -22.85 14.24
CA LEU A 320 18.71 -21.79 14.43
C LEU A 320 18.62 -21.09 15.80
N VAL A 321 17.44 -21.00 16.39
CA VAL A 321 17.20 -20.26 17.63
C VAL A 321 16.95 -21.16 18.84
N LYS A 322 17.17 -22.46 18.72
CA LYS A 322 16.85 -23.46 19.76
C LYS A 322 17.67 -23.29 21.06
N ASP A 323 18.86 -22.72 20.94
CA ASP A 323 19.81 -22.58 22.06
C ASP A 323 19.70 -21.20 22.75
N ILE A 324 18.68 -20.39 22.41
CA ILE A 324 18.33 -19.11 23.05
C ILE A 324 17.32 -19.35 24.18
#